data_809cfae624e3c78494e4049d70aa3c9b
#
_entry.id   809cfae624e3c78494e4049d70aa3c9b
#
_cell.length_a   1.000
_cell.length_b   1.000
_cell.length_c   1.000
_cell.angle_alpha   90.00
_cell.angle_beta   90.00
_cell.angle_gamma   90.00
#
_symmetry.space_group_name_H-M   'P 1'
#
loop_
_entity.id
_entity.type
_entity.pdbx_description
1 polymer ?
#
loop_
_entity_poly.entity_id
_entity_poly.type
_entity_poly.pdbx_seq_one_letter_code
_entity_poly.pdbx_strand_id
1 'polypeptide(L)'
;MKPSSKLSGVLAATLMTMIVPPVTADPPNTTSQTTVTTELTGYQETPLTINSPGSGEFTATIQGNGTAIAYTLTYRDLSSPVTQAHIHFGRPAISGMIVLFLCANTPPITPPVGVPTPPPCPAAPATVTGTLTAADVIARPAQGIDPGAAGFAEMLKAFRAGAAYANVHTTLFPSGEIRGRLQTHGPEGDNDNDNNDND
;
A
#
# COMPACT_ATOMS: atom_id res chain seq x y z
N MET A 1 -74.46 56.62 -41.67
CA MET A 1 -73.12 56.89 -41.17
C MET A 1 -72.93 56.03 -39.94
N LYS A 2 -72.08 55.02 -40.00
CA LYS A 2 -71.80 54.08 -38.88
C LYS A 2 -70.50 54.46 -38.23
N PRO A 3 -70.37 54.56 -36.90
CA PRO A 3 -69.06 54.69 -36.26
C PRO A 3 -68.39 53.36 -36.07
N SER A 4 -67.15 53.31 -36.40
CA SER A 4 -66.21 52.16 -36.30
C SER A 4 -65.69 52.07 -34.84
N SER A 5 -65.91 50.93 -34.17
CA SER A 5 -65.38 50.71 -32.84
C SER A 5 -64.01 50.02 -32.97
N LYS A 6 -62.95 50.64 -32.42
CA LYS A 6 -61.61 50.05 -32.30
C LYS A 6 -61.58 49.20 -31.06
N LEU A 7 -61.36 47.88 -31.23
CA LEU A 7 -61.05 46.98 -30.15
C LEU A 7 -59.53 47.04 -29.85
N SER A 8 -59.17 47.46 -28.66
CA SER A 8 -57.82 47.39 -28.13
C SER A 8 -57.62 46.04 -27.46
N GLY A 9 -56.83 45.19 -28.08
CA GLY A 9 -56.42 43.96 -27.45
C GLY A 9 -55.22 44.17 -26.48
N VAL A 10 -55.45 43.86 -25.21
CA VAL A 10 -54.40 43.85 -24.19
C VAL A 10 -53.72 42.50 -24.25
N LEU A 11 -52.44 42.49 -24.65
CA LEU A 11 -51.58 41.29 -24.67
C LEU A 11 -51.02 41.08 -23.25
N ALA A 12 -51.52 40.10 -22.53
CA ALA A 12 -50.96 39.69 -21.24
C ALA A 12 -49.70 38.80 -21.49
N ALA A 13 -48.52 39.32 -21.20
CA ALA A 13 -47.29 38.58 -21.20
C ALA A 13 -47.16 37.76 -19.91
N THR A 14 -47.35 36.47 -19.98
CA THR A 14 -47.11 35.53 -18.86
C THR A 14 -45.62 35.30 -18.70
N LEU A 15 -45.03 35.83 -17.63
CA LEU A 15 -43.61 35.61 -17.28
C LEU A 15 -43.48 34.21 -16.67
N MET A 16 -42.90 33.27 -17.40
CA MET A 16 -42.65 31.92 -16.93
C MET A 16 -41.29 31.91 -16.18
N THR A 17 -41.34 31.96 -14.85
CA THR A 17 -40.15 31.81 -13.99
C THR A 17 -39.67 30.35 -14.05
N MET A 18 -38.51 30.15 -14.68
CA MET A 18 -37.84 28.87 -14.62
C MET A 18 -37.18 28.69 -13.23
N ILE A 19 -37.71 27.77 -12.44
CA ILE A 19 -37.10 27.32 -11.19
C ILE A 19 -35.96 26.35 -11.57
N VAL A 20 -34.71 26.81 -11.50
CA VAL A 20 -33.53 25.95 -11.61
C VAL A 20 -33.35 25.22 -10.28
N PRO A 21 -33.43 23.90 -10.21
CA PRO A 21 -33.17 23.18 -8.95
C PRO A 21 -31.71 23.41 -8.50
N PRO A 22 -31.44 23.47 -7.18
CA PRO A 22 -30.08 23.59 -6.68
C PRO A 22 -29.24 22.34 -7.12
N VAL A 23 -28.10 22.60 -7.73
CA VAL A 23 -27.11 21.59 -7.98
C VAL A 23 -26.56 21.16 -6.63
N THR A 24 -26.98 20.01 -6.16
CA THR A 24 -26.32 19.36 -5.00
C THR A 24 -24.92 18.97 -5.45
N ALA A 25 -23.89 19.59 -4.88
CA ALA A 25 -22.51 19.13 -5.07
C ALA A 25 -22.44 17.69 -4.54
N ASP A 26 -21.96 16.78 -5.37
CA ASP A 26 -21.64 15.41 -4.92
C ASP A 26 -20.68 15.51 -3.72
N PRO A 27 -20.84 14.66 -2.69
CA PRO A 27 -19.87 14.61 -1.59
C PRO A 27 -18.49 14.34 -2.18
N PRO A 28 -17.42 14.91 -1.59
CA PRO A 28 -16.07 14.69 -2.09
C PRO A 28 -15.84 13.20 -2.21
N ASN A 29 -15.45 12.76 -3.41
CA ASN A 29 -15.08 11.39 -3.70
C ASN A 29 -13.99 10.99 -2.69
N THR A 30 -14.35 10.23 -1.65
CA THR A 30 -13.39 9.63 -0.74
C THR A 30 -12.61 8.63 -1.58
N THR A 31 -11.44 9.05 -2.04
CA THR A 31 -10.48 8.17 -2.70
C THR A 31 -10.26 6.99 -1.75
N SER A 32 -10.79 5.83 -2.13
CA SER A 32 -10.65 4.61 -1.36
C SER A 32 -9.15 4.34 -1.20
N GLN A 33 -8.62 4.53 0.01
CA GLN A 33 -7.20 4.29 0.28
C GLN A 33 -6.99 2.77 0.27
N THR A 34 -6.08 2.32 -0.58
CA THR A 34 -5.69 0.92 -0.61
C THR A 34 -4.76 0.66 0.57
N THR A 35 -5.16 -0.24 1.47
CA THR A 35 -4.38 -0.65 2.63
C THR A 35 -3.82 -2.06 2.45
N VAL A 36 -2.72 -2.32 3.14
CA VAL A 36 -2.09 -3.63 3.28
C VAL A 36 -1.90 -3.87 4.76
N THR A 37 -2.32 -5.01 5.27
CA THR A 37 -2.08 -5.43 6.65
C THR A 37 -1.67 -6.89 6.65
N THR A 38 -0.61 -7.24 7.40
CA THR A 38 -0.16 -8.62 7.55
C THR A 38 0.51 -8.86 8.89
N GLU A 39 0.32 -10.04 9.43
CA GLU A 39 1.08 -10.54 10.57
C GLU A 39 2.41 -11.16 10.09
N LEU A 40 3.48 -10.91 10.84
CA LEU A 40 4.79 -11.50 10.61
C LEU A 40 5.07 -12.56 11.68
N THR A 41 5.40 -13.78 11.22
CA THR A 41 5.76 -14.90 12.09
C THR A 41 6.93 -15.69 11.49
N GLY A 42 7.64 -16.44 12.31
CA GLY A 42 8.70 -17.33 11.86
C GLY A 42 8.16 -18.50 11.02
N TYR A 43 6.90 -18.86 11.16
CA TYR A 43 6.27 -19.93 10.38
C TYR A 43 6.10 -19.59 8.89
N GLN A 44 6.17 -18.30 8.52
CA GLN A 44 6.11 -17.85 7.13
C GLN A 44 7.50 -17.69 6.48
N GLU A 45 8.58 -17.93 7.23
CA GLU A 45 9.95 -17.84 6.72
C GLU A 45 10.28 -18.92 5.69
N THR A 46 11.18 -18.56 4.78
CA THR A 46 11.69 -19.43 3.70
C THR A 46 13.19 -19.21 3.49
N PRO A 47 13.94 -20.23 3.07
CA PRO A 47 13.55 -21.60 2.76
C PRO A 47 13.30 -22.49 3.99
N LEU A 48 13.62 -22.00 5.18
CA LEU A 48 13.40 -22.71 6.43
C LEU A 48 12.33 -22.00 7.23
N THR A 49 11.34 -22.74 7.70
CA THR A 49 10.41 -22.28 8.73
C THR A 49 11.14 -22.10 10.04
N ILE A 50 10.95 -20.97 10.71
CA ILE A 50 11.62 -20.62 11.97
C ILE A 50 10.64 -20.77 13.13
N ASN A 51 10.99 -21.61 14.11
CA ASN A 51 10.30 -21.68 15.38
C ASN A 51 10.88 -20.62 16.32
N SER A 52 10.30 -19.41 16.27
CA SER A 52 10.67 -18.28 17.11
C SER A 52 9.44 -17.76 17.86
N PRO A 53 9.60 -17.23 19.10
CA PRO A 53 8.55 -16.47 19.76
C PRO A 53 8.29 -15.09 19.12
N GLY A 54 9.19 -14.66 18.23
CA GLY A 54 9.11 -13.40 17.54
C GLY A 54 7.82 -13.25 16.73
N SER A 55 7.21 -12.08 16.82
CA SER A 55 6.01 -11.72 16.06
C SER A 55 6.04 -10.25 15.68
N GLY A 56 5.28 -9.89 14.66
CA GLY A 56 5.14 -8.52 14.21
C GLY A 56 3.89 -8.30 13.40
N GLU A 57 3.61 -7.03 13.11
CA GLU A 57 2.57 -6.60 12.19
C GLU A 57 3.13 -5.53 11.26
N PHE A 58 2.78 -5.62 10.02
CA PHE A 58 3.05 -4.59 9.02
C PHE A 58 1.74 -4.05 8.47
N THR A 59 1.57 -2.73 8.54
CA THR A 59 0.48 -2.02 7.90
C THR A 59 1.04 -0.99 6.93
N ALA A 60 0.37 -0.80 5.80
CA ALA A 60 0.73 0.23 4.84
C ALA A 60 -0.50 0.81 4.16
N THR A 61 -0.41 2.10 3.81
CA THR A 61 -1.42 2.82 3.05
C THR A 61 -0.78 3.41 1.81
N ILE A 62 -1.33 3.08 0.63
CA ILE A 62 -0.89 3.65 -0.64
C ILE A 62 -1.48 5.06 -0.75
N GLN A 63 -0.61 6.05 -0.91
CA GLN A 63 -0.93 7.48 -0.94
C GLN A 63 -0.65 8.11 -2.30
N GLY A 64 -1.21 9.32 -2.52
CA GLY A 64 -0.87 10.15 -3.67
C GLY A 64 -1.09 9.46 -5.02
N ASN A 65 -2.20 8.72 -5.17
CA ASN A 65 -2.49 7.93 -6.38
C ASN A 65 -1.38 6.94 -6.77
N GLY A 66 -0.69 6.38 -5.77
CA GLY A 66 0.38 5.41 -5.97
C GLY A 66 1.78 6.02 -6.07
N THR A 67 2.01 7.22 -5.53
CA THR A 67 3.33 7.86 -5.51
C THR A 67 4.09 7.65 -4.20
N ALA A 68 3.41 7.21 -3.14
CA ALA A 68 4.01 6.94 -1.84
C ALA A 68 3.30 5.80 -1.12
N ILE A 69 4.01 5.16 -0.18
CA ILE A 69 3.50 4.16 0.76
C ILE A 69 3.85 4.64 2.16
N ALA A 70 2.86 5.06 2.96
CA ALA A 70 3.06 5.25 4.39
C ALA A 70 2.95 3.88 5.08
N TYR A 71 3.91 3.55 5.96
CA TYR A 71 3.93 2.25 6.62
C TYR A 71 4.14 2.36 8.13
N THR A 72 3.70 1.31 8.82
CA THR A 72 4.00 1.01 10.22
C THR A 72 4.41 -0.45 10.30
N LEU A 73 5.57 -0.72 10.88
CA LEU A 73 6.05 -2.05 11.22
C LEU A 73 6.20 -2.15 12.74
N THR A 74 5.52 -3.08 13.37
CA THR A 74 5.74 -3.45 14.76
C THR A 74 6.40 -4.82 14.85
N TYR A 75 7.24 -5.03 15.86
CA TYR A 75 7.81 -6.34 16.17
C TYR A 75 8.09 -6.45 17.68
N ARG A 76 8.00 -7.65 18.18
CA ARG A 76 8.21 -7.99 19.60
C ARG A 76 8.71 -9.44 19.74
N ASP A 77 9.21 -9.74 20.93
CA ASP A 77 9.63 -11.09 21.36
C ASP A 77 10.65 -11.76 20.42
N LEU A 78 11.45 -10.94 19.71
CA LEU A 78 12.49 -11.45 18.82
C LEU A 78 13.61 -12.13 19.60
N SER A 79 14.19 -13.19 19.03
CA SER A 79 15.19 -14.05 19.69
C SER A 79 16.54 -13.37 19.88
N SER A 80 16.82 -12.26 19.19
CA SER A 80 18.08 -11.53 19.28
C SER A 80 17.95 -10.12 18.67
N PRO A 81 18.95 -9.24 18.80
CA PRO A 81 18.89 -7.88 18.29
C PRO A 81 18.57 -7.82 16.80
N VAL A 82 17.67 -6.88 16.43
CA VAL A 82 17.27 -6.62 15.04
C VAL A 82 18.46 -6.05 14.27
N THR A 83 18.69 -6.58 13.08
CA THR A 83 19.69 -6.07 12.16
C THR A 83 19.10 -5.21 11.06
N GLN A 84 17.95 -5.60 10.52
CA GLN A 84 17.28 -4.93 9.40
C GLN A 84 15.86 -5.44 9.19
N ALA A 85 15.05 -4.64 8.48
CA ALA A 85 13.75 -5.03 7.97
C ALA A 85 13.54 -4.47 6.56
N HIS A 86 12.88 -5.28 5.70
CA HIS A 86 12.72 -4.95 4.28
C HIS A 86 11.38 -5.38 3.73
N ILE A 87 11.07 -4.87 2.52
CA ILE A 87 10.09 -5.45 1.61
C ILE A 87 10.83 -6.10 0.45
N HIS A 88 10.46 -7.34 0.17
CA HIS A 88 10.99 -8.16 -0.91
C HIS A 88 9.97 -8.33 -2.04
N PHE A 89 10.48 -8.52 -3.26
CA PHE A 89 9.67 -8.98 -4.38
C PHE A 89 9.79 -10.49 -4.52
N GLY A 90 8.73 -11.19 -4.12
CA GLY A 90 8.66 -12.65 -4.14
C GLY A 90 7.28 -13.13 -3.68
N ARG A 91 6.76 -14.15 -4.37
CA ARG A 91 5.51 -14.81 -3.98
C ARG A 91 5.70 -15.62 -2.68
N PRO A 92 4.64 -16.08 -2.01
CA PRO A 92 4.74 -17.00 -0.87
C PRO A 92 5.64 -18.20 -1.18
N ALA A 93 6.32 -18.72 -0.16
CA ALA A 93 7.19 -19.89 -0.19
C ALA A 93 8.45 -19.78 -1.07
N ILE A 94 8.82 -18.56 -1.52
CA ILE A 94 10.13 -18.33 -2.17
C ILE A 94 10.86 -17.15 -1.53
N SER A 95 12.19 -17.15 -1.60
CA SER A 95 13.02 -16.01 -1.24
C SER A 95 13.17 -15.10 -2.46
N GLY A 96 12.64 -13.86 -2.35
CA GLY A 96 12.79 -12.81 -3.33
C GLY A 96 13.95 -11.87 -2.98
N MET A 97 14.27 -10.93 -3.87
CA MET A 97 15.28 -9.90 -3.58
C MET A 97 14.67 -8.72 -2.81
N ILE A 98 15.49 -8.06 -1.97
CA ILE A 98 15.13 -6.83 -1.27
C ILE A 98 14.89 -5.73 -2.29
N VAL A 99 13.75 -5.04 -2.20
CA VAL A 99 13.43 -3.91 -3.06
C VAL A 99 13.28 -2.61 -2.28
N LEU A 100 12.76 -2.66 -1.05
CA LEU A 100 12.55 -1.47 -0.21
C LEU A 100 13.03 -1.75 1.21
N PHE A 101 13.84 -0.86 1.79
CA PHE A 101 14.19 -0.93 3.20
C PHE A 101 13.12 -0.30 4.08
N LEU A 102 12.83 -0.93 5.22
CA LEU A 102 12.00 -0.37 6.28
C LEU A 102 12.88 0.23 7.40
N CYS A 103 13.93 -0.48 7.80
CA CYS A 103 14.95 0.00 8.73
C CYS A 103 16.24 -0.82 8.61
N ALA A 104 17.37 -0.28 9.07
CA ALA A 104 18.65 -1.00 9.12
C ALA A 104 19.58 -0.47 10.21
N ASN A 105 20.26 -1.39 10.94
CA ASN A 105 21.17 -1.02 12.05
C ASN A 105 22.65 -1.16 11.71
N THR A 106 23.04 -2.02 10.77
CA THR A 106 24.45 -2.30 10.52
C THR A 106 24.73 -2.71 9.08
N PRO A 107 25.94 -2.40 8.57
CA PRO A 107 26.52 -3.11 7.45
C PRO A 107 26.52 -4.63 7.76
N PRO A 108 26.28 -5.54 6.81
CA PRO A 108 26.79 -5.38 5.46
C PRO A 108 25.81 -4.80 4.43
N ILE A 109 24.58 -4.43 4.78
CA ILE A 109 23.64 -3.96 3.76
C ILE A 109 23.55 -2.43 3.83
N THR A 110 24.50 -1.79 3.16
CA THR A 110 24.35 -0.38 2.78
C THR A 110 23.45 -0.36 1.54
N PRO A 111 22.39 0.48 1.51
CA PRO A 111 21.63 0.69 0.30
C PRO A 111 22.53 1.04 -0.88
N PRO A 112 22.20 0.65 -2.11
CA PRO A 112 22.96 1.05 -3.28
C PRO A 112 23.09 2.57 -3.38
N VAL A 113 24.14 3.05 -4.04
CA VAL A 113 24.33 4.48 -4.30
C VAL A 113 23.08 5.06 -4.97
N GLY A 114 22.57 6.16 -4.42
CA GLY A 114 21.36 6.84 -4.90
C GLY A 114 20.06 6.41 -4.21
N VAL A 115 20.08 5.34 -3.39
CA VAL A 115 18.95 4.97 -2.54
C VAL A 115 19.12 5.61 -1.16
N PRO A 116 18.09 6.25 -0.59
CA PRO A 116 18.16 6.87 0.74
C PRO A 116 18.56 5.88 1.83
N THR A 117 19.30 6.37 2.83
CA THR A 117 19.62 5.57 4.01
C THR A 117 18.35 5.35 4.83
N PRO A 118 17.97 4.09 5.12
CA PRO A 118 16.80 3.81 5.95
C PRO A 118 17.02 4.25 7.40
N PRO A 119 15.94 4.47 8.18
CA PRO A 119 16.05 4.74 9.62
C PRO A 119 16.68 3.55 10.35
N PRO A 120 17.25 3.75 11.56
CA PRO A 120 17.70 2.64 12.39
C PRO A 120 16.51 1.80 12.86
N CYS A 121 16.72 0.48 13.01
CA CYS A 121 15.74 -0.42 13.63
C CYS A 121 15.88 -0.30 15.17
N PRO A 122 14.86 0.15 15.92
CA PRO A 122 14.89 0.12 17.38
C PRO A 122 14.95 -1.30 17.94
N ALA A 123 15.43 -1.45 19.20
CA ALA A 123 15.38 -2.74 19.87
C ALA A 123 13.91 -3.19 20.12
N ALA A 124 13.64 -4.50 19.99
CA ALA A 124 12.34 -5.05 20.31
C ALA A 124 11.99 -4.93 21.81
N PRO A 125 10.69 -4.68 22.20
CA PRO A 125 9.56 -4.41 21.32
C PRO A 125 9.61 -2.99 20.72
N ALA A 126 9.22 -2.84 19.47
CA ALA A 126 9.33 -1.56 18.77
C ALA A 126 8.29 -1.37 17.68
N THR A 127 8.15 -0.08 17.30
CA THR A 127 7.38 0.37 16.14
C THR A 127 8.28 1.24 15.26
N VAL A 128 8.35 0.93 13.99
CA VAL A 128 9.02 1.72 12.94
C VAL A 128 7.95 2.26 12.00
N THR A 129 7.99 3.57 11.73
CA THR A 129 7.09 4.21 10.77
C THR A 129 7.90 4.95 9.72
N GLY A 130 7.36 5.08 8.53
CA GLY A 130 8.00 5.84 7.47
C GLY A 130 7.12 5.99 6.24
N THR A 131 7.70 6.64 5.23
CA THR A 131 7.10 6.80 3.92
C THR A 131 8.11 6.34 2.87
N LEU A 132 7.69 5.41 2.02
CA LEU A 132 8.48 4.91 0.89
C LEU A 132 7.98 5.58 -0.39
N THR A 133 8.92 5.90 -1.26
CA THR A 133 8.70 6.57 -2.53
C THR A 133 9.51 5.90 -3.64
N ALA A 134 9.41 6.41 -4.84
CA ALA A 134 10.23 5.99 -5.97
C ALA A 134 11.76 6.07 -5.71
N ALA A 135 12.19 7.00 -4.85
CA ALA A 135 13.61 7.15 -4.50
C ALA A 135 14.16 5.97 -3.68
N ASP A 136 13.29 5.25 -2.95
CA ASP A 136 13.67 4.16 -2.05
C ASP A 136 13.81 2.82 -2.78
N VAL A 137 13.47 2.77 -4.09
CA VAL A 137 13.48 1.53 -4.87
C VAL A 137 14.91 1.08 -5.18
N ILE A 138 15.25 -0.11 -4.71
CA ILE A 138 16.45 -0.83 -5.10
C ILE A 138 16.15 -1.60 -6.39
N ALA A 139 16.79 -1.21 -7.49
CA ALA A 139 16.62 -1.88 -8.76
C ALA A 139 17.02 -3.37 -8.69
N ARG A 140 16.19 -4.22 -9.30
CA ARG A 140 16.41 -5.67 -9.42
C ARG A 140 16.15 -6.12 -10.87
N PRO A 141 17.04 -5.79 -11.81
CA PRO A 141 16.82 -6.06 -13.24
C PRO A 141 16.51 -7.52 -13.54
N ALA A 142 17.12 -8.46 -12.81
CA ALA A 142 16.85 -9.89 -12.94
C ALA A 142 15.40 -10.29 -12.58
N GLN A 143 14.68 -9.43 -11.85
CA GLN A 143 13.27 -9.62 -11.52
C GLN A 143 12.36 -8.59 -12.23
N GLY A 144 12.90 -7.79 -13.16
CA GLY A 144 12.14 -6.76 -13.88
C GLY A 144 11.79 -5.54 -13.04
N ILE A 145 12.49 -5.27 -11.94
CA ILE A 145 12.31 -4.08 -11.11
C ILE A 145 13.34 -3.02 -11.53
N ASP A 146 12.87 -1.98 -12.18
CA ASP A 146 13.67 -0.82 -12.57
C ASP A 146 13.88 0.14 -11.38
N PRO A 147 14.85 1.06 -11.42
CA PRO A 147 14.97 2.11 -10.43
C PRO A 147 13.84 3.15 -10.56
N GLY A 148 13.55 3.84 -9.46
CA GLY A 148 12.64 5.00 -9.48
C GLY A 148 11.17 4.65 -9.67
N ALA A 149 10.44 5.54 -10.35
CA ALA A 149 8.98 5.47 -10.45
C ALA A 149 8.45 4.21 -11.15
N ALA A 150 9.17 3.69 -12.15
CA ALA A 150 8.78 2.46 -12.84
C ALA A 150 8.80 1.27 -11.87
N GLY A 151 9.92 1.05 -11.16
CA GLY A 151 10.02 -0.03 -10.18
C GLY A 151 9.09 0.15 -8.98
N PHE A 152 8.80 1.37 -8.57
CA PHE A 152 7.81 1.63 -7.53
C PHE A 152 6.41 1.20 -7.97
N ALA A 153 6.02 1.51 -9.21
CA ALA A 153 4.76 1.06 -9.78
C ALA A 153 4.67 -0.48 -9.88
N GLU A 154 5.79 -1.17 -10.21
CA GLU A 154 5.84 -2.64 -10.20
C GLU A 154 5.65 -3.21 -8.79
N MET A 155 6.23 -2.57 -7.76
CA MET A 155 6.00 -3.01 -6.36
C MET A 155 4.55 -2.84 -5.92
N LEU A 156 3.85 -1.79 -6.37
CA LEU A 156 2.41 -1.65 -6.12
C LEU A 156 1.58 -2.75 -6.81
N LYS A 157 1.98 -3.19 -8.01
CA LYS A 157 1.37 -4.35 -8.67
C LYS A 157 1.68 -5.64 -7.90
N ALA A 158 2.92 -5.78 -7.40
CA ALA A 158 3.30 -6.92 -6.58
C ALA A 158 2.46 -7.03 -5.30
N PHE A 159 2.14 -5.92 -4.64
CA PHE A 159 1.24 -5.91 -3.48
C PHE A 159 -0.16 -6.41 -3.85
N ARG A 160 -0.73 -5.93 -4.96
CA ARG A 160 -2.04 -6.40 -5.43
C ARG A 160 -2.04 -7.89 -5.79
N ALA A 161 -0.93 -8.39 -6.33
CA ALA A 161 -0.78 -9.80 -6.70
C ALA A 161 -0.35 -10.70 -5.53
N GLY A 162 -0.13 -10.13 -4.31
CA GLY A 162 0.42 -10.87 -3.18
C GLY A 162 1.80 -11.48 -3.46
N ALA A 163 2.58 -10.83 -4.33
CA ALA A 163 3.93 -11.22 -4.72
C ALA A 163 4.99 -10.34 -4.03
N ALA A 164 4.70 -9.85 -2.84
CA ALA A 164 5.63 -9.14 -1.97
C ALA A 164 5.49 -9.65 -0.53
N TYR A 165 6.53 -9.45 0.28
CA TYR A 165 6.50 -9.76 1.70
C TYR A 165 7.37 -8.81 2.50
N ALA A 166 6.98 -8.54 3.76
CA ALA A 166 7.81 -7.88 4.76
C ALA A 166 8.58 -8.94 5.56
N ASN A 167 9.80 -8.61 5.97
CA ASN A 167 10.70 -9.55 6.64
C ASN A 167 11.58 -8.77 7.65
N VAL A 168 11.74 -9.31 8.86
CA VAL A 168 12.60 -8.78 9.92
C VAL A 168 13.72 -9.76 10.19
N HIS A 169 14.94 -9.26 10.15
CA HIS A 169 16.16 -10.05 10.37
C HIS A 169 16.77 -9.71 11.73
N THR A 170 17.38 -10.72 12.34
CA THR A 170 18.09 -10.57 13.61
C THR A 170 19.49 -11.17 13.54
N THR A 171 20.29 -10.95 14.57
CA THR A 171 21.65 -11.51 14.63
C THR A 171 21.65 -13.02 14.67
N LEU A 172 20.64 -13.67 15.26
CA LEU A 172 20.50 -15.13 15.30
C LEU A 172 19.94 -15.68 13.99
N PHE A 173 19.03 -14.95 13.36
CA PHE A 173 18.40 -15.33 12.11
C PHE A 173 18.70 -14.29 11.01
N PRO A 174 19.93 -14.29 10.47
CA PRO A 174 20.36 -13.29 9.48
C PRO A 174 19.65 -13.43 8.12
N SER A 175 19.00 -14.56 7.86
CA SER A 175 18.18 -14.78 6.66
C SER A 175 16.72 -14.36 6.85
N GLY A 176 16.31 -14.00 8.07
CA GLY A 176 14.96 -13.62 8.47
C GLY A 176 14.50 -14.40 9.69
N GLU A 177 13.89 -13.73 10.66
CA GLU A 177 13.27 -14.33 11.84
C GLU A 177 11.76 -14.41 11.73
N ILE A 178 11.14 -13.32 11.25
CA ILE A 178 9.69 -13.25 11.04
C ILE A 178 9.39 -12.63 9.67
N ARG A 179 8.37 -13.16 9.01
CA ARG A 179 7.94 -12.79 7.67
C ARG A 179 6.41 -12.74 7.56
N GLY A 180 5.87 -11.85 6.71
CA GLY A 180 4.46 -11.77 6.40
C GLY A 180 4.23 -11.38 4.93
N ARG A 181 3.27 -12.04 4.26
CA ARG A 181 2.89 -11.75 2.89
C ARG A 181 2.17 -10.40 2.82
N LEU A 182 2.56 -9.57 1.86
CA LEU A 182 1.89 -8.30 1.58
C LEU A 182 0.90 -8.48 0.43
N GLN A 183 -0.36 -8.25 0.74
CA GLN A 183 -1.44 -8.26 -0.23
C GLN A 183 -2.41 -7.12 0.08
N THR A 184 -2.82 -6.37 -0.94
CA THR A 184 -3.84 -5.33 -0.76
C THR A 184 -5.18 -5.99 -0.48
N HIS A 185 -5.88 -5.45 0.50
CA HIS A 185 -7.31 -5.70 0.64
C HIS A 185 -8.02 -4.59 -0.15
N GLY A 186 -8.89 -4.96 -1.07
CA GLY A 186 -9.78 -4.02 -1.76
C GLY A 186 -10.72 -3.34 -0.75
N PRO A 187 -11.41 -2.24 -1.11
CA PRO A 187 -12.52 -1.75 -0.31
C PRO A 187 -13.50 -2.91 -0.11
N GLU A 188 -13.94 -3.09 1.16
CA GLU A 188 -14.80 -4.20 1.57
C GLU A 188 -15.96 -4.38 0.58
N GLY A 189 -15.89 -5.39 -0.27
CA GLY A 189 -16.86 -5.67 -1.35
C GLY A 189 -16.53 -6.91 -2.17
N ASP A 190 -15.26 -7.30 -2.25
CA ASP A 190 -14.88 -8.55 -2.91
C ASP A 190 -14.94 -9.69 -1.89
N ASN A 191 -16.16 -10.19 -1.68
CA ASN A 191 -16.37 -11.52 -1.14
C ASN A 191 -15.92 -12.52 -2.22
N ASP A 192 -14.62 -12.76 -2.32
CA ASP A 192 -14.08 -13.90 -3.01
C ASP A 192 -14.45 -15.15 -2.22
N ASN A 193 -15.67 -15.60 -2.49
CA ASN A 193 -16.21 -16.86 -2.03
C ASN A 193 -15.60 -17.95 -2.92
N ASP A 194 -14.27 -18.14 -2.84
CA ASP A 194 -13.57 -19.26 -3.45
C ASP A 194 -13.83 -20.54 -2.65
N ASN A 195 -15.11 -20.88 -2.47
CA ASN A 195 -15.57 -22.22 -2.16
C ASN A 195 -15.95 -22.90 -3.50
N ASN A 196 -14.96 -23.33 -4.23
CA ASN A 196 -15.20 -24.28 -5.32
C ASN A 196 -14.09 -25.35 -5.38
N ASP A 197 -13.93 -26.07 -4.27
CA ASP A 197 -13.33 -27.40 -4.26
C ASP A 197 -14.44 -28.41 -4.41
N ASN A 198 -14.84 -28.68 -5.63
CA ASN A 198 -15.53 -29.89 -6.06
C ASN A 198 -14.82 -30.39 -7.31
N ASP A 199 -13.87 -31.32 -7.14
CA ASP A 199 -13.72 -32.66 -7.74
C ASP A 199 -12.32 -33.19 -7.49
#